data_da7eb0137f54b96f7f4cabb4137a2f32
#
_entry.id   da7eb0137f54b96f7f4cabb4137a2f32
#
_cell.length_a   1.000
_cell.length_b   1.000
_cell.length_c   1.000
_cell.angle_alpha   90.00
_cell.angle_beta   90.00
_cell.angle_gamma   90.00
#
_symmetry.space_group_name_H-M   'P 1'
#
loop_
_entity.id
_entity.type
_entity.pdbx_description
1 polymer ?
#
loop_
_entity_poly.entity_id
_entity_poly.type
_entity_poly.pdbx_seq_one_letter_code
_entity_poly.pdbx_strand_id
1 'polypeptide(L)'
;MQARRPSLPLGLVAATWLALPAAAAPYSFSTGNPDGKIATLSRPESPGKVETETADDFILGQATRITRATFTGLLPTGAALSSVNRVEIELYHIFPRDSAVPPAGNVPTRTNSPSDNSFETRDSLASTLSFKTTLLSASFTAANSVVNGVNKVPNQTTGGEGPVTGQEVQFDVDFTVPLDLAADHDFFRPEVGLDNGNFLWLSAARPIVAPGTPFTPDLQTWMRSPNIAPDWERPGAEIVGGMAFNATFSLSGTTTDVPEPASLVLLGAGLLGLTLGRRRLG
;
A
#
# COMPACT_ATOMS: atom_id res chain seq x y z
N MET A 1 58.08 62.97 6.48
CA MET A 1 56.89 62.68 7.28
C MET A 1 55.96 61.80 6.47
N GLN A 2 55.95 60.48 6.71
CA GLN A 2 55.04 59.54 6.05
C GLN A 2 53.94 59.17 7.03
N ALA A 3 52.70 59.53 6.68
CA ALA A 3 51.51 59.18 7.45
C ALA A 3 51.13 57.71 7.25
N ARG A 4 51.16 56.91 8.34
CA ARG A 4 50.64 55.54 8.39
C ARG A 4 49.12 55.59 8.43
N ARG A 5 48.47 54.93 7.46
CA ARG A 5 47.02 54.68 7.47
C ARG A 5 46.71 53.46 8.39
N PRO A 6 45.70 53.54 9.26
CA PRO A 6 45.28 52.40 10.07
C PRO A 6 44.52 51.37 9.22
N SER A 7 44.91 50.13 9.28
CA SER A 7 44.17 48.98 8.71
C SER A 7 43.05 48.59 9.67
N LEU A 8 41.78 48.71 9.22
CA LEU A 8 40.62 48.16 9.93
C LEU A 8 40.60 46.61 9.75
N PRO A 9 40.35 45.86 10.80
CA PRO A 9 40.15 44.44 10.68
C PRO A 9 38.77 44.17 10.10
N LEU A 10 38.70 43.46 8.97
CA LEU A 10 37.47 42.98 8.35
C LEU A 10 36.92 41.79 9.17
N GLY A 11 35.95 42.04 10.02
CA GLY A 11 35.26 41.03 10.79
C GLY A 11 34.53 40.03 9.85
N LEU A 12 34.89 38.77 9.92
CA LEU A 12 34.23 37.68 9.20
C LEU A 12 32.89 37.37 9.92
N VAL A 13 31.78 37.84 9.42
CA VAL A 13 30.46 37.43 9.90
C VAL A 13 30.16 36.07 9.28
N ALA A 14 30.34 35.00 10.03
CA ALA A 14 29.90 33.66 9.70
C ALA A 14 28.37 33.62 9.87
N ALA A 15 27.63 33.70 8.76
CA ALA A 15 26.19 33.44 8.77
C ALA A 15 25.98 31.92 8.93
N THR A 16 25.66 31.50 10.14
CA THR A 16 25.18 30.14 10.40
C THR A 16 23.75 30.01 9.89
N TRP A 17 23.57 29.39 8.74
CA TRP A 17 22.25 28.97 8.26
C TRP A 17 21.85 27.77 9.11
N LEU A 18 20.91 27.96 10.04
CA LEU A 18 20.21 26.89 10.72
C LEU A 18 19.28 26.25 9.67
N ALA A 19 19.58 25.05 9.24
CA ALA A 19 18.64 24.22 8.51
C ALA A 19 17.47 23.93 9.46
N LEU A 20 16.31 24.52 9.19
CA LEU A 20 15.08 24.15 9.90
C LEU A 20 14.76 22.71 9.53
N PRO A 21 14.43 21.84 10.49
CA PRO A 21 13.91 20.51 10.15
C PRO A 21 12.65 20.71 9.30
N ALA A 22 12.57 20.04 8.17
CA ALA A 22 11.35 20.00 7.37
C ALA A 22 10.23 19.39 8.25
N ALA A 23 9.05 19.98 8.28
CA ALA A 23 7.97 19.49 9.11
C ALA A 23 7.28 18.30 8.44
N ALA A 24 7.04 17.22 9.20
CA ALA A 24 6.27 16.06 8.72
C ALA A 24 4.92 16.53 8.16
N ALA A 25 4.66 16.22 6.88
CA ALA A 25 3.41 16.60 6.22
C ALA A 25 2.35 15.48 6.34
N PRO A 26 1.06 15.81 6.42
CA PRO A 26 0.01 14.80 6.36
C PRO A 26 0.09 14.00 5.06
N TYR A 27 -0.06 12.67 5.17
CA TYR A 27 -0.16 11.76 4.05
C TYR A 27 -1.55 11.17 3.98
N SER A 28 -2.10 11.03 2.78
CA SER A 28 -3.34 10.30 2.52
C SER A 28 -3.32 9.71 1.11
N PHE A 29 -3.79 8.47 1.02
CA PHE A 29 -4.01 7.74 -0.22
C PHE A 29 -5.42 7.13 -0.18
N SER A 30 -6.10 7.00 -1.31
CA SER A 30 -7.39 6.31 -1.39
C SER A 30 -7.68 5.84 -2.81
N THR A 31 -8.21 4.63 -2.92
CA THR A 31 -8.76 4.08 -4.16
C THR A 31 -10.23 4.48 -4.37
N GLY A 32 -10.87 5.09 -3.39
CA GLY A 32 -12.26 5.56 -3.44
C GLY A 32 -13.27 4.58 -2.84
N ASN A 33 -14.54 4.85 -3.10
CA ASN A 33 -15.67 4.05 -2.58
C ASN A 33 -15.92 2.81 -3.44
N PRO A 34 -16.67 1.82 -2.90
CA PRO A 34 -17.13 0.66 -3.67
C PRO A 34 -17.88 1.05 -4.94
N ASP A 35 -17.61 0.35 -6.04
CA ASP A 35 -18.24 0.57 -7.34
C ASP A 35 -19.28 -0.50 -7.71
N GLY A 36 -19.42 -1.52 -6.88
CA GLY A 36 -20.39 -2.61 -7.06
C GLY A 36 -20.08 -3.58 -8.20
N LYS A 37 -18.84 -3.61 -8.71
CA LYS A 37 -18.49 -4.48 -9.83
C LYS A 37 -18.02 -5.85 -9.39
N ILE A 38 -17.02 -5.91 -8.52
CA ILE A 38 -16.39 -7.18 -8.11
C ILE A 38 -16.24 -7.21 -6.59
N ALA A 39 -16.35 -8.41 -6.03
CA ALA A 39 -16.03 -8.72 -4.63
C ALA A 39 -15.10 -9.93 -4.60
N THR A 40 -13.95 -9.81 -3.92
CA THR A 40 -12.90 -10.83 -3.88
C THR A 40 -12.72 -11.36 -2.48
N LEU A 41 -12.57 -12.68 -2.34
CA LEU A 41 -12.34 -13.32 -1.05
C LEU A 41 -10.99 -12.90 -0.46
N SER A 42 -11.00 -12.45 0.81
CA SER A 42 -9.77 -12.17 1.57
C SER A 42 -9.96 -12.59 3.02
N ARG A 43 -9.44 -13.76 3.38
CA ARG A 43 -9.63 -14.36 4.70
C ARG A 43 -8.44 -15.21 5.12
N PRO A 44 -8.13 -15.24 6.43
CA PRO A 44 -7.11 -16.14 6.97
C PRO A 44 -7.56 -17.61 6.91
N GLU A 45 -6.59 -18.51 7.03
CA GLU A 45 -6.88 -19.93 7.23
C GLU A 45 -7.72 -20.14 8.52
N SER A 46 -8.67 -21.04 8.43
CA SER A 46 -9.50 -21.46 9.57
C SER A 46 -10.00 -22.89 9.34
N PRO A 47 -10.51 -23.59 10.37
CA PRO A 47 -10.96 -24.97 10.23
C PRO A 47 -11.88 -25.19 9.03
N GLY A 48 -11.43 -26.00 8.08
CA GLY A 48 -12.16 -26.32 6.84
C GLY A 48 -12.14 -25.22 5.77
N LYS A 49 -11.36 -24.18 5.93
CA LYS A 49 -11.21 -23.08 4.97
C LYS A 49 -9.74 -22.76 4.76
N VAL A 50 -9.29 -22.82 3.53
CA VAL A 50 -7.93 -22.40 3.15
C VAL A 50 -7.82 -20.88 3.16
N GLU A 51 -6.65 -20.38 3.44
CA GLU A 51 -6.30 -18.97 3.28
C GLU A 51 -6.53 -18.54 1.83
N THR A 52 -7.08 -17.36 1.68
CA THR A 52 -7.21 -16.70 0.38
C THR A 52 -6.90 -15.23 0.55
N GLU A 53 -5.92 -14.79 -0.17
CA GLU A 53 -5.38 -13.44 -0.07
C GLU A 53 -5.84 -12.59 -1.25
N THR A 54 -6.25 -11.36 -0.97
CA THR A 54 -6.45 -10.32 -1.98
C THR A 54 -5.59 -9.13 -1.62
N ALA A 55 -4.77 -8.65 -2.54
CA ALA A 55 -3.89 -7.51 -2.36
C ALA A 55 -4.14 -6.47 -3.44
N ASP A 56 -3.98 -5.20 -3.09
CA ASP A 56 -4.03 -4.08 -4.01
C ASP A 56 -2.92 -3.09 -3.71
N ASP A 57 -2.44 -2.36 -4.70
CA ASP A 57 -1.20 -1.64 -4.61
C ASP A 57 -1.36 -0.15 -4.31
N PHE A 58 -0.28 0.41 -3.78
CA PHE A 58 -0.11 1.83 -3.56
C PHE A 58 1.35 2.25 -3.77
N ILE A 59 1.55 3.51 -4.12
CA ILE A 59 2.89 4.06 -4.35
C ILE A 59 3.17 5.18 -3.34
N LEU A 60 4.28 5.07 -2.64
CA LEU A 60 4.82 6.11 -1.78
C LEU A 60 5.92 6.87 -2.51
N GLY A 61 5.70 8.17 -2.75
CA GLY A 61 6.71 9.05 -3.36
C GLY A 61 7.85 9.44 -2.40
N GLN A 62 7.68 9.21 -1.11
CA GLN A 62 8.66 9.51 -0.06
C GLN A 62 8.42 8.64 1.17
N ALA A 63 9.42 8.54 2.05
CA ALA A 63 9.28 7.79 3.29
C ALA A 63 8.08 8.29 4.09
N THR A 64 7.26 7.37 4.59
CA THR A 64 5.97 7.68 5.20
C THR A 64 5.70 6.77 6.39
N ARG A 65 5.25 7.35 7.49
CA ARG A 65 4.71 6.62 8.64
C ARG A 65 3.19 6.52 8.48
N ILE A 66 2.70 5.32 8.20
CA ILE A 66 1.26 5.02 8.12
C ILE A 66 0.76 4.66 9.52
N THR A 67 -0.30 5.32 9.96
CA THR A 67 -0.92 5.11 11.28
C THR A 67 -2.32 4.56 11.19
N ARG A 68 -2.98 4.71 10.04
CA ARG A 68 -4.36 4.25 9.83
C ARG A 68 -4.57 3.70 8.43
N ALA A 69 -5.53 2.77 8.34
CA ALA A 69 -6.08 2.31 7.08
C ALA A 69 -7.61 2.21 7.18
N THR A 70 -8.29 2.30 6.04
CA THR A 70 -9.69 1.88 5.92
C THR A 70 -9.81 0.93 4.73
N PHE A 71 -10.76 0.01 4.80
CA PHE A 71 -11.16 -0.79 3.65
C PHE A 71 -12.63 -1.19 3.77
N THR A 72 -13.27 -1.50 2.64
CA THR A 72 -14.71 -1.78 2.60
C THR A 72 -14.97 -3.12 1.90
N GLY A 73 -15.81 -3.94 2.51
CA GLY A 73 -16.18 -5.24 1.95
C GLY A 73 -17.57 -5.71 2.36
N LEU A 74 -17.90 -6.91 1.93
CA LEU A 74 -19.15 -7.57 2.26
C LEU A 74 -18.94 -8.58 3.39
N LEU A 75 -19.81 -8.51 4.39
CA LEU A 75 -20.10 -9.60 5.31
C LEU A 75 -21.36 -10.35 4.84
N PRO A 76 -21.56 -11.61 5.27
CA PRO A 76 -22.80 -12.33 4.99
C PRO A 76 -24.03 -11.54 5.43
N THR A 77 -25.12 -11.62 4.68
CA THR A 77 -26.38 -10.96 5.02
C THR A 77 -26.83 -11.37 6.42
N GLY A 78 -27.11 -10.37 7.27
CA GLY A 78 -27.55 -10.59 8.64
C GLY A 78 -26.44 -10.99 9.64
N ALA A 79 -25.17 -11.00 9.22
CA ALA A 79 -24.06 -11.25 10.14
C ALA A 79 -23.98 -10.14 11.19
N ALA A 80 -23.77 -10.51 12.45
CA ALA A 80 -23.47 -9.53 13.49
C ALA A 80 -22.07 -8.95 13.24
N LEU A 81 -21.88 -7.64 13.39
CA LEU A 81 -20.54 -7.02 13.25
C LEU A 81 -19.54 -7.58 14.28
N SER A 82 -20.04 -8.04 15.43
CA SER A 82 -19.24 -8.72 16.45
C SER A 82 -18.75 -10.12 16.05
N SER A 83 -19.20 -10.67 14.91
CA SER A 83 -18.66 -11.94 14.38
C SER A 83 -17.31 -11.78 13.71
N VAL A 84 -16.84 -10.55 13.50
CA VAL A 84 -15.46 -10.29 13.08
C VAL A 84 -14.54 -10.58 14.26
N ASN A 85 -13.75 -11.63 14.13
CA ASN A 85 -12.89 -12.13 15.21
C ASN A 85 -11.40 -11.84 14.99
N ARG A 86 -10.99 -11.48 13.75
CA ARG A 86 -9.63 -11.12 13.40
C ARG A 86 -9.60 -10.15 12.22
N VAL A 87 -8.72 -9.18 12.30
CA VAL A 87 -8.26 -8.37 11.16
C VAL A 87 -6.75 -8.45 11.13
N GLU A 88 -6.22 -8.81 9.97
CA GLU A 88 -4.79 -8.82 9.69
C GLU A 88 -4.50 -7.97 8.47
N ILE A 89 -3.42 -7.23 8.52
CA ILE A 89 -2.90 -6.44 7.40
C ILE A 89 -1.48 -6.90 7.15
N GLU A 90 -1.20 -7.27 5.92
CA GLU A 90 0.16 -7.52 5.45
C GLU A 90 0.53 -6.60 4.31
N LEU A 91 1.82 -6.32 4.21
CA LEU A 91 2.40 -5.57 3.11
C LEU A 91 3.39 -6.44 2.35
N TYR A 92 3.35 -6.33 1.04
CA TYR A 92 4.21 -7.06 0.13
C TYR A 92 4.93 -6.10 -0.81
N HIS A 93 6.21 -6.37 -1.06
CA HIS A 93 6.93 -5.70 -2.13
C HIS A 93 6.49 -6.25 -3.51
N ILE A 94 7.04 -5.66 -4.57
CA ILE A 94 6.85 -6.17 -5.92
C ILE A 94 7.78 -7.37 -6.19
N PHE A 95 7.24 -8.43 -6.80
CA PHE A 95 8.02 -9.54 -7.32
C PHE A 95 9.15 -9.07 -8.27
N PRO A 96 10.38 -9.64 -8.22
CA PRO A 96 10.78 -10.86 -7.50
C PRO A 96 11.38 -10.64 -6.10
N ARG A 97 11.33 -9.43 -5.56
CA ARG A 97 11.79 -9.16 -4.20
C ARG A 97 11.00 -10.01 -3.21
N ASP A 98 11.65 -10.54 -2.17
CA ASP A 98 11.06 -11.41 -1.14
C ASP A 98 10.28 -12.61 -1.70
N SER A 99 10.73 -13.14 -2.84
CA SER A 99 10.04 -14.23 -3.55
C SER A 99 10.97 -15.39 -3.85
N ALA A 100 10.38 -16.59 -3.91
CA ALA A 100 11.04 -17.74 -4.49
C ALA A 100 11.10 -17.58 -6.03
N VAL A 101 12.22 -18.01 -6.62
CA VAL A 101 12.42 -17.99 -8.07
C VAL A 101 12.89 -19.36 -8.50
N PRO A 102 12.28 -19.99 -9.52
CA PRO A 102 11.22 -19.50 -10.40
C PRO A 102 9.83 -19.54 -9.75
N PRO A 103 8.83 -18.80 -10.29
CA PRO A 103 7.43 -18.95 -9.92
C PRO A 103 6.94 -20.39 -10.12
N ALA A 104 5.88 -20.79 -9.41
CA ALA A 104 5.30 -22.13 -9.52
C ALA A 104 4.69 -22.43 -10.91
N GLY A 105 4.43 -21.40 -11.72
CA GLY A 105 3.96 -21.52 -13.09
C GLY A 105 2.45 -21.62 -13.24
N ASN A 106 1.68 -21.26 -12.20
CA ASN A 106 0.22 -21.26 -12.24
C ASN A 106 -0.37 -20.05 -12.98
N VAL A 107 0.45 -19.07 -13.33
CA VAL A 107 0.00 -17.82 -13.97
C VAL A 107 0.82 -17.50 -15.21
N PRO A 108 0.26 -16.72 -16.17
CA PRO A 108 0.98 -16.33 -17.37
C PRO A 108 2.22 -15.47 -17.10
N THR A 109 2.14 -14.62 -16.09
CA THR A 109 3.22 -13.72 -15.68
C THR A 109 3.01 -13.24 -14.25
N ARG A 110 4.13 -13.03 -13.54
CA ARG A 110 4.16 -12.37 -12.23
C ARG A 110 4.75 -10.96 -12.30
N THR A 111 4.88 -10.40 -13.49
CA THR A 111 5.39 -9.03 -13.66
C THR A 111 4.52 -8.06 -12.86
N ASN A 112 5.14 -7.35 -11.94
CA ASN A 112 4.49 -6.41 -11.00
C ASN A 112 3.46 -7.04 -10.06
N SER A 113 3.48 -8.35 -9.84
CA SER A 113 2.67 -8.98 -8.79
C SER A 113 3.21 -8.67 -7.39
N PRO A 114 2.43 -8.89 -6.34
CA PRO A 114 2.99 -8.98 -4.99
C PRO A 114 4.07 -10.06 -4.92
N SER A 115 5.01 -9.90 -3.99
CA SER A 115 6.01 -10.91 -3.62
C SER A 115 5.39 -12.14 -2.96
N ASP A 116 6.19 -13.20 -2.74
CA ASP A 116 5.68 -14.41 -2.07
C ASP A 116 5.56 -14.24 -0.56
N ASN A 117 6.46 -13.43 0.02
CA ASN A 117 6.50 -13.19 1.46
C ASN A 117 6.17 -11.72 1.77
N SER A 118 5.35 -11.52 2.80
CA SER A 118 5.13 -10.19 3.37
C SER A 118 6.40 -9.70 4.08
N PHE A 119 6.63 -8.39 4.04
CA PHE A 119 7.73 -7.75 4.77
C PHE A 119 7.27 -7.04 6.04
N GLU A 120 5.98 -6.73 6.16
CA GLU A 120 5.35 -6.14 7.33
C GLU A 120 4.00 -6.81 7.59
N THR A 121 3.71 -7.07 8.88
CA THR A 121 2.42 -7.66 9.32
C THR A 121 1.91 -6.92 10.54
N ARG A 122 0.60 -6.63 10.56
CA ARG A 122 -0.14 -6.12 11.71
C ARG A 122 -1.39 -6.96 11.92
N ASP A 123 -1.62 -7.39 13.16
CA ASP A 123 -2.69 -8.32 13.51
C ASP A 123 -3.41 -7.87 14.79
N SER A 124 -4.72 -7.90 14.75
CA SER A 124 -5.58 -7.60 15.91
C SER A 124 -5.38 -8.56 17.07
N LEU A 125 -5.11 -9.85 16.79
CA LEU A 125 -4.84 -10.85 17.83
C LEU A 125 -3.47 -10.61 18.51
N ALA A 126 -2.50 -10.06 17.77
CA ALA A 126 -1.21 -9.68 18.31
C ALA A 126 -1.23 -8.26 18.92
N SER A 127 -2.37 -7.57 18.91
CA SER A 127 -2.53 -6.20 19.39
C SER A 127 -1.63 -5.17 18.68
N THR A 128 -1.15 -5.46 17.48
CA THR A 128 -0.34 -4.54 16.66
C THR A 128 -1.21 -3.61 15.81
N LEU A 129 -2.50 -3.91 15.71
CA LEU A 129 -3.55 -3.03 15.25
C LEU A 129 -4.81 -3.17 16.12
N SER A 130 -5.67 -2.17 16.07
CA SER A 130 -7.06 -2.22 16.52
C SER A 130 -7.99 -1.82 15.38
N PHE A 131 -9.23 -2.28 15.41
CA PHE A 131 -10.18 -1.95 14.36
C PHE A 131 -11.58 -1.66 14.89
N LYS A 132 -12.34 -0.93 14.10
CA LYS A 132 -13.77 -0.69 14.29
C LYS A 132 -14.49 -1.01 12.99
N THR A 133 -15.65 -1.64 13.09
CA THR A 133 -16.53 -1.93 11.96
C THR A 133 -17.72 -0.98 11.94
N THR A 134 -18.08 -0.47 10.75
CA THR A 134 -19.24 0.39 10.53
C THR A 134 -20.08 -0.19 9.43
N LEU A 135 -21.37 -0.48 9.72
CA LEU A 135 -22.33 -0.90 8.71
C LEU A 135 -22.69 0.30 7.83
N LEU A 136 -22.36 0.24 6.54
CA LEU A 136 -22.70 1.26 5.56
C LEU A 136 -24.07 0.97 4.90
N SER A 137 -24.31 -0.31 4.57
CA SER A 137 -25.59 -0.76 3.99
C SER A 137 -25.92 -2.16 4.47
N ALA A 138 -27.18 -2.39 4.81
CA ALA A 138 -27.66 -3.72 5.18
C ALA A 138 -27.73 -4.69 3.99
N SER A 139 -27.72 -4.16 2.76
CA SER A 139 -27.74 -4.94 1.53
C SER A 139 -27.01 -4.20 0.42
N PHE A 140 -25.90 -4.77 -0.03
CA PHE A 140 -25.09 -4.28 -1.15
C PHE A 140 -24.79 -5.45 -2.07
N THR A 141 -24.88 -5.24 -3.38
CA THR A 141 -24.64 -6.28 -4.38
C THR A 141 -23.45 -5.89 -5.25
N ALA A 142 -22.45 -6.75 -5.31
CA ALA A 142 -21.43 -6.72 -6.34
C ALA A 142 -21.89 -7.57 -7.53
N ALA A 143 -21.68 -7.06 -8.75
CA ALA A 143 -22.15 -7.72 -9.99
C ALA A 143 -21.40 -9.04 -10.27
N ASN A 144 -20.21 -9.22 -9.71
CA ASN A 144 -19.46 -10.46 -9.82
C ASN A 144 -18.65 -10.70 -8.52
N SER A 145 -18.18 -11.94 -8.37
CA SER A 145 -17.35 -12.34 -7.22
C SER A 145 -16.27 -13.32 -7.63
N VAL A 146 -15.17 -13.34 -6.84
CA VAL A 146 -14.13 -14.35 -6.94
C VAL A 146 -13.90 -14.92 -5.54
N VAL A 147 -14.39 -16.13 -5.34
CA VAL A 147 -14.33 -16.86 -4.06
C VAL A 147 -13.49 -18.14 -4.19
N ASN A 148 -13.67 -18.88 -5.26
CA ASN A 148 -13.00 -20.16 -5.50
C ASN A 148 -12.16 -20.14 -6.79
N GLY A 149 -12.08 -19.01 -7.46
CA GLY A 149 -11.46 -18.89 -8.77
C GLY A 149 -9.94 -18.97 -8.79
N VAL A 150 -9.29 -18.80 -7.63
CA VAL A 150 -7.80 -18.85 -7.50
C VAL A 150 -7.20 -20.23 -7.71
N ASN A 151 -8.01 -21.27 -7.75
CA ASN A 151 -7.57 -22.67 -7.93
C ASN A 151 -7.68 -23.10 -9.38
N LYS A 152 -6.97 -22.46 -10.29
CA LYS A 152 -7.18 -22.70 -11.70
C LYS A 152 -6.00 -23.31 -12.42
N VAL A 153 -6.37 -23.99 -13.51
CA VAL A 153 -5.44 -24.28 -14.59
C VAL A 153 -4.98 -22.94 -15.20
N PRO A 154 -3.68 -22.72 -15.38
CA PRO A 154 -3.15 -21.50 -15.98
C PRO A 154 -3.88 -21.13 -17.28
N ASN A 155 -4.11 -19.86 -17.50
CA ASN A 155 -4.78 -19.31 -18.68
C ASN A 155 -6.26 -19.70 -18.86
N GLN A 156 -6.92 -20.19 -17.83
CA GLN A 156 -8.36 -20.42 -17.86
C GLN A 156 -9.13 -19.31 -17.14
N THR A 157 -9.96 -18.61 -17.89
CA THR A 157 -10.93 -17.66 -17.37
C THR A 157 -12.21 -18.37 -16.99
N THR A 158 -12.69 -18.23 -15.73
CA THR A 158 -13.96 -18.86 -15.28
C THR A 158 -15.16 -17.93 -15.45
N GLY A 159 -14.93 -16.64 -15.57
CA GLY A 159 -15.97 -15.62 -15.51
C GLY A 159 -16.35 -15.17 -14.09
N GLY A 160 -15.71 -15.73 -13.06
CA GLY A 160 -16.10 -15.53 -11.64
C GLY A 160 -17.32 -16.36 -11.25
N GLU A 161 -17.82 -16.18 -10.01
CA GLU A 161 -18.97 -16.89 -9.47
C GLU A 161 -20.30 -16.12 -9.62
N GLY A 162 -20.29 -14.97 -10.32
CA GLY A 162 -21.46 -14.14 -10.53
C GLY A 162 -21.79 -13.22 -9.35
N PRO A 163 -23.01 -12.64 -9.34
CA PRO A 163 -23.39 -11.64 -8.36
C PRO A 163 -23.39 -12.18 -6.93
N VAL A 164 -22.95 -11.33 -5.99
CA VAL A 164 -22.98 -11.62 -4.56
C VAL A 164 -23.61 -10.46 -3.80
N THR A 165 -24.47 -10.76 -2.84
CA THR A 165 -25.11 -9.77 -1.96
C THR A 165 -24.71 -10.03 -0.52
N GLY A 166 -24.39 -8.97 0.20
CA GLY A 166 -24.05 -9.00 1.62
C GLY A 166 -24.28 -7.66 2.30
N GLN A 167 -23.88 -7.54 3.54
CA GLN A 167 -23.83 -6.26 4.25
C GLN A 167 -22.55 -5.54 3.85
N GLU A 168 -22.65 -4.30 3.41
CA GLU A 168 -21.52 -3.44 3.16
C GLU A 168 -20.98 -2.89 4.48
N VAL A 169 -19.75 -3.20 4.80
CA VAL A 169 -19.11 -2.85 6.07
C VAL A 169 -17.76 -2.18 5.79
N GLN A 170 -17.54 -1.02 6.40
CA GLN A 170 -16.24 -0.37 6.45
C GLN A 170 -15.49 -0.83 7.70
N PHE A 171 -14.22 -1.10 7.53
CA PHE A 171 -13.24 -1.34 8.57
C PHE A 171 -12.36 -0.10 8.72
N ASP A 172 -12.35 0.48 9.91
CA ASP A 172 -11.43 1.55 10.30
C ASP A 172 -10.34 0.92 11.16
N VAL A 173 -9.11 0.94 10.69
CA VAL A 173 -7.94 0.32 11.34
C VAL A 173 -7.01 1.40 11.86
N ASP A 174 -6.67 1.31 13.15
CA ASP A 174 -5.61 2.09 13.79
C ASP A 174 -4.41 1.15 14.05
N PHE A 175 -3.26 1.46 13.45
CA PHE A 175 -2.03 0.73 13.71
C PHE A 175 -1.44 1.15 15.04
N THR A 176 -1.54 0.28 16.06
CA THR A 176 -0.93 0.51 17.40
C THR A 176 0.59 0.48 17.31
N VAL A 177 1.11 -0.30 16.35
CA VAL A 177 2.49 -0.25 15.88
C VAL A 177 2.48 0.32 14.47
N PRO A 178 2.80 1.60 14.25
CA PRO A 178 2.79 2.22 12.93
C PRO A 178 3.65 1.46 11.91
N LEU A 179 3.35 1.65 10.63
CA LEU A 179 4.13 1.16 9.52
C LEU A 179 5.06 2.28 9.04
N ASP A 180 6.37 2.12 9.25
CA ASP A 180 7.39 3.07 8.78
C ASP A 180 7.94 2.57 7.44
N LEU A 181 7.44 3.12 6.34
CA LEU A 181 7.70 2.66 4.98
C LEU A 181 8.64 3.62 4.23
N ALA A 182 9.55 3.08 3.44
CA ALA A 182 10.33 3.86 2.49
C ALA A 182 9.47 4.33 1.30
N ALA A 183 10.00 5.21 0.46
CA ALA A 183 9.42 5.48 -0.85
C ALA A 183 9.54 4.21 -1.70
N ASP A 184 8.44 3.61 -2.05
CA ASP A 184 8.39 2.37 -2.83
C ASP A 184 6.99 2.17 -3.45
N HIS A 185 6.85 1.09 -4.22
CA HIS A 185 5.59 0.55 -4.70
C HIS A 185 5.32 -0.75 -3.94
N ASP A 186 4.30 -0.75 -3.10
CA ASP A 186 3.96 -1.83 -2.20
C ASP A 186 2.49 -2.26 -2.36
N PHE A 187 2.17 -3.45 -1.86
CA PHE A 187 0.81 -3.97 -1.83
C PHE A 187 0.28 -4.02 -0.41
N PHE A 188 -0.99 -3.65 -0.26
CA PHE A 188 -1.79 -3.72 0.95
C PHE A 188 -2.72 -4.93 0.86
N ARG A 189 -2.64 -5.85 1.81
CA ARG A 189 -3.45 -7.06 1.88
C ARG A 189 -4.20 -7.11 3.22
N PRO A 190 -5.50 -6.79 3.26
CA PRO A 190 -6.33 -7.00 4.44
C PRO A 190 -6.93 -8.40 4.41
N GLU A 191 -6.92 -9.09 5.54
CA GLU A 191 -7.70 -10.30 5.77
C GLU A 191 -8.65 -10.12 6.94
N VAL A 192 -9.85 -10.70 6.81
CA VAL A 192 -10.86 -10.66 7.86
C VAL A 192 -11.32 -12.07 8.21
N GLY A 193 -11.08 -12.46 9.45
CA GLY A 193 -11.60 -13.66 10.07
C GLY A 193 -13.02 -13.42 10.61
N LEU A 194 -13.93 -14.35 10.30
CA LEU A 194 -15.31 -14.35 10.77
C LEU A 194 -15.62 -15.65 11.49
N ASP A 195 -16.47 -15.61 12.52
CA ASP A 195 -17.00 -16.81 13.17
C ASP A 195 -17.74 -17.70 12.18
N ASN A 196 -18.49 -17.08 11.25
CA ASN A 196 -19.20 -17.76 10.18
C ASN A 196 -19.21 -16.95 8.89
N GLY A 197 -19.09 -17.62 7.75
CA GLY A 197 -19.10 -17.00 6.43
C GLY A 197 -17.71 -16.53 5.99
N ASN A 198 -17.70 -15.59 5.06
CA ASN A 198 -16.49 -15.06 4.43
C ASN A 198 -16.61 -13.54 4.32
N PHE A 199 -15.48 -12.87 4.42
CA PHE A 199 -15.34 -11.48 4.03
C PHE A 199 -14.95 -11.42 2.56
N LEU A 200 -15.62 -10.54 1.81
CA LEU A 200 -15.28 -10.26 0.41
C LEU A 200 -14.91 -8.78 0.28
N TRP A 201 -13.69 -8.51 -0.12
CA TRP A 201 -13.21 -7.16 -0.34
C TRP A 201 -13.80 -6.59 -1.64
N LEU A 202 -14.35 -5.37 -1.60
CA LEU A 202 -15.04 -4.76 -2.73
C LEU A 202 -14.10 -3.99 -3.65
N SER A 203 -14.38 -4.02 -4.95
CA SER A 203 -13.74 -3.16 -5.94
C SER A 203 -14.08 -1.69 -5.74
N ALA A 204 -13.15 -0.81 -6.12
CA ALA A 204 -13.23 0.62 -5.98
C ALA A 204 -13.58 1.34 -7.28
N ALA A 205 -14.18 2.53 -7.13
CA ALA A 205 -14.53 3.38 -8.27
C ALA A 205 -13.33 4.05 -8.94
N ARG A 206 -12.17 4.11 -8.28
CA ARG A 206 -10.96 4.70 -8.87
C ARG A 206 -10.57 3.93 -10.11
N PRO A 207 -10.48 4.59 -11.27
CA PRO A 207 -10.04 3.91 -12.49
C PRO A 207 -8.57 3.53 -12.37
N ILE A 208 -8.20 2.40 -13.00
CA ILE A 208 -6.80 2.09 -13.26
C ILE A 208 -6.27 3.15 -14.22
N VAL A 209 -5.43 4.00 -13.72
CA VAL A 209 -4.74 4.99 -14.55
C VAL A 209 -3.41 4.39 -14.95
N ALA A 210 -3.38 3.79 -16.13
CA ALA A 210 -2.13 3.29 -16.67
C ALA A 210 -1.17 4.45 -16.94
N PRO A 211 0.03 4.52 -16.34
CA PRO A 211 1.12 5.12 -17.06
C PRO A 211 1.63 4.10 -18.07
N GLY A 212 1.14 4.21 -19.24
CA GLY A 212 1.77 3.92 -20.50
C GLY A 212 2.29 2.54 -20.85
N THR A 213 2.67 1.72 -19.93
CA THR A 213 3.03 0.33 -20.23
C THR A 213 2.06 -0.60 -19.54
N PRO A 214 1.72 -1.74 -20.16
CA PRO A 214 0.75 -2.66 -19.56
C PRO A 214 1.19 -3.19 -18.20
N PHE A 215 2.38 -2.90 -17.72
CA PHE A 215 2.90 -3.54 -16.52
C PHE A 215 3.75 -2.64 -15.60
N THR A 216 3.74 -1.32 -15.77
CA THR A 216 4.54 -0.47 -14.88
C THR A 216 3.94 0.91 -14.70
N PRO A 217 3.48 1.27 -13.51
CA PRO A 217 3.09 0.39 -12.41
C PRO A 217 1.80 -0.34 -12.75
N ASP A 218 1.69 -1.61 -12.33
CA ASP A 218 0.50 -2.43 -12.52
C ASP A 218 -0.47 -2.18 -11.36
N LEU A 219 -1.15 -1.07 -11.39
CA LEU A 219 -2.05 -0.60 -10.34
C LEU A 219 -3.37 -1.36 -10.40
N GLN A 220 -3.41 -2.57 -9.88
CA GLN A 220 -4.61 -3.40 -9.85
C GLN A 220 -4.58 -4.43 -8.72
N THR A 221 -5.75 -4.96 -8.44
CA THR A 221 -5.94 -6.03 -7.44
C THR A 221 -5.35 -7.36 -7.93
N TRP A 222 -4.72 -8.10 -7.01
CA TRP A 222 -4.20 -9.44 -7.18
C TRP A 222 -4.78 -10.38 -6.14
N MET A 223 -4.86 -11.69 -6.47
CA MET A 223 -5.33 -12.74 -5.57
C MET A 223 -4.42 -13.96 -5.60
N ARG A 224 -4.34 -14.68 -4.48
CA ARG A 224 -3.76 -16.03 -4.41
C ARG A 224 -4.37 -16.84 -3.26
N SER A 225 -4.06 -18.13 -3.26
CA SER A 225 -4.15 -18.98 -2.08
C SER A 225 -2.81 -19.70 -1.90
N PRO A 226 -2.03 -19.41 -0.84
CA PRO A 226 -0.71 -20.00 -0.64
C PRO A 226 -0.70 -21.53 -0.66
N ASN A 227 -1.82 -22.12 -0.26
CA ASN A 227 -1.98 -23.57 -0.15
C ASN A 227 -2.43 -24.26 -1.44
N ILE A 228 -3.07 -23.56 -2.37
CA ILE A 228 -3.68 -24.13 -3.57
C ILE A 228 -3.05 -23.58 -4.85
N ALA A 229 -2.96 -22.26 -4.95
CA ALA A 229 -2.38 -21.52 -6.06
C ALA A 229 -1.46 -20.43 -5.51
N PRO A 230 -0.18 -20.74 -5.24
CA PRO A 230 0.73 -19.85 -4.53
C PRO A 230 1.16 -18.64 -5.36
N ASP A 231 1.03 -18.71 -6.68
CA ASP A 231 1.31 -17.56 -7.54
C ASP A 231 0.14 -16.57 -7.51
N TRP A 232 0.46 -15.28 -7.47
CA TRP A 232 -0.53 -14.23 -7.57
C TRP A 232 -1.15 -14.16 -8.97
N GLU A 233 -2.47 -14.06 -9.04
CA GLU A 233 -3.28 -13.93 -10.25
C GLU A 233 -4.02 -12.59 -10.27
N ARG A 234 -4.27 -12.04 -11.46
CA ARG A 234 -5.10 -10.84 -11.64
C ARG A 234 -6.58 -11.24 -11.69
N PRO A 235 -7.38 -11.03 -10.62
CA PRO A 235 -8.75 -11.51 -10.60
C PRO A 235 -9.63 -10.92 -11.71
N GLY A 236 -9.43 -9.65 -12.07
CA GLY A 236 -10.19 -9.01 -13.13
C GLY A 236 -9.88 -9.58 -14.51
N ALA A 237 -8.61 -9.60 -14.90
CA ALA A 237 -8.20 -9.98 -16.24
C ALA A 237 -8.10 -11.50 -16.43
N GLU A 238 -7.55 -12.23 -15.46
CA GLU A 238 -7.22 -13.64 -15.61
C GLU A 238 -8.36 -14.56 -15.12
N ILE A 239 -9.02 -14.20 -14.01
CA ILE A 239 -10.09 -15.04 -13.44
C ILE A 239 -11.45 -14.70 -14.03
N VAL A 240 -11.87 -13.44 -13.97
CA VAL A 240 -13.17 -13.02 -14.49
C VAL A 240 -13.15 -12.84 -16.01
N GLY A 241 -12.01 -12.50 -16.59
CA GLY A 241 -11.88 -12.23 -18.02
C GLY A 241 -12.41 -10.84 -18.43
N GLY A 242 -12.39 -9.91 -17.50
CA GLY A 242 -12.81 -8.53 -17.68
C GLY A 242 -11.65 -7.55 -17.61
N MET A 243 -11.90 -6.42 -16.97
CA MET A 243 -10.91 -5.35 -16.81
C MET A 243 -10.26 -5.40 -15.43
N ALA A 244 -9.03 -4.90 -15.35
CA ALA A 244 -8.37 -4.63 -14.09
C ALA A 244 -9.20 -3.66 -13.23
N PHE A 245 -9.09 -3.79 -11.92
CA PHE A 245 -9.76 -2.93 -10.95
C PHE A 245 -8.89 -2.72 -9.72
N ASN A 246 -9.16 -1.65 -8.97
CA ASN A 246 -8.62 -1.46 -7.62
C ASN A 246 -9.63 -1.98 -6.60
N ALA A 247 -9.15 -2.51 -5.47
CA ALA A 247 -9.97 -2.75 -4.30
C ALA A 247 -10.12 -1.48 -3.46
N THR A 248 -11.15 -1.43 -2.60
CA THR A 248 -11.45 -0.25 -1.78
C THR A 248 -10.56 -0.17 -0.56
N PHE A 249 -9.65 0.79 -0.51
CA PHE A 249 -8.91 1.09 0.72
C PHE A 249 -8.41 2.53 0.75
N SER A 250 -8.01 2.96 1.93
CA SER A 250 -7.27 4.19 2.14
C SER A 250 -6.18 3.99 3.17
N LEU A 251 -5.12 4.78 3.06
CA LEU A 251 -4.02 4.85 4.01
C LEU A 251 -3.85 6.29 4.47
N SER A 252 -3.55 6.52 5.75
CA SER A 252 -3.23 7.83 6.25
C SER A 252 -2.12 7.79 7.30
N GLY A 253 -1.39 8.91 7.38
CA GLY A 253 -0.24 9.03 8.25
C GLY A 253 0.49 10.34 8.06
N THR A 254 1.78 10.31 8.17
CA THR A 254 2.66 11.47 7.97
C THR A 254 3.88 11.07 7.17
N THR A 255 4.31 11.97 6.29
CA THR A 255 5.61 11.78 5.65
C THR A 255 6.71 11.94 6.68
N THR A 256 7.74 11.11 6.58
CA THR A 256 8.94 11.26 7.40
C THR A 256 9.96 12.05 6.62
N ASP A 257 10.47 13.11 7.21
CA ASP A 257 11.48 13.91 6.56
C ASP A 257 12.75 13.10 6.35
N VAL A 258 13.21 13.04 5.12
CA VAL A 258 14.61 12.70 4.86
C VAL A 258 15.41 13.99 5.15
N PRO A 259 16.30 14.02 6.15
CA PRO A 259 17.17 15.17 6.34
C PRO A 259 17.89 15.44 5.02
N GLU A 260 17.75 16.66 4.49
CA GLU A 260 18.48 17.04 3.28
C GLU A 260 19.94 16.67 3.49
N PRO A 261 20.58 15.94 2.57
CA PRO A 261 21.97 15.51 2.75
C PRO A 261 22.80 16.75 3.08
N ALA A 262 23.61 16.65 4.13
CA ALA A 262 24.55 17.72 4.51
C ALA A 262 25.44 18.18 3.34
N SER A 263 25.45 17.43 2.25
CA SER A 263 26.02 17.76 0.94
C SER A 263 25.51 19.08 0.35
N LEU A 264 24.24 19.48 0.52
CA LEU A 264 23.76 20.78 0.04
C LEU A 264 24.33 21.92 0.87
N VAL A 265 24.47 21.73 2.18
CA VAL A 265 25.11 22.69 3.08
C VAL A 265 26.60 22.79 2.76
N LEU A 266 27.27 21.67 2.52
CA LEU A 266 28.67 21.60 2.12
C LEU A 266 28.90 22.21 0.72
N LEU A 267 28.00 21.96 -0.23
CA LEU A 267 28.07 22.58 -1.55
C LEU A 267 27.91 24.11 -1.47
N GLY A 268 26.93 24.58 -0.68
CA GLY A 268 26.73 26.01 -0.43
C GLY A 268 27.95 26.65 0.25
N ALA A 269 28.52 26.03 1.27
CA ALA A 269 29.72 26.48 1.96
C ALA A 269 30.96 26.45 1.02
N GLY A 270 31.07 25.43 0.19
CA GLY A 270 32.15 25.30 -0.81
C GLY A 270 32.09 26.41 -1.87
N LEU A 271 30.91 26.72 -2.38
CA LEU A 271 30.72 27.80 -3.36
C LEU A 271 31.00 29.19 -2.75
N LEU A 272 30.58 29.41 -1.50
CA LEU A 272 30.93 30.64 -0.75
C LEU A 272 32.43 30.75 -0.52
N GLY A 273 33.09 29.67 -0.16
CA GLY A 273 34.55 29.62 0.00
C GLY A 273 35.34 29.98 -1.28
N LEU A 274 34.86 29.46 -2.42
CA LEU A 274 35.45 29.76 -3.74
C LEU A 274 35.24 31.22 -4.16
N THR A 275 34.08 31.82 -3.87
CA THR A 275 33.82 33.23 -4.22
C THR A 275 34.62 34.21 -3.37
N LEU A 276 34.84 33.88 -2.10
CA LEU A 276 35.66 34.69 -1.17
C LEU A 276 37.17 34.53 -1.46
N GLY A 277 37.62 33.31 -1.86
CA GLY A 277 39.01 33.04 -2.26
C GLY A 277 39.41 33.81 -3.51
N ARG A 278 38.55 33.92 -4.51
CA ARG A 278 38.82 34.70 -5.76
C ARG A 278 38.97 36.19 -5.52
N ARG A 279 38.36 36.78 -4.51
CA ARG A 279 38.50 38.22 -4.17
C ARG A 279 39.80 38.58 -3.46
N ARG A 280 40.60 37.58 -3.02
CA ARG A 280 41.90 37.82 -2.37
C ARG A 280 43.08 37.67 -3.31
N LEU A 281 42.89 37.16 -4.52
CA LEU A 281 43.95 36.92 -5.52
C LEU A 281 43.91 37.90 -6.71
N GLY A 282 43.04 38.88 -6.68
CA GLY A 282 43.02 40.04 -7.56
C GLY A 282 43.22 41.31 -6.72
#